data_6a9cf70df37c026c5ce41a28337c7e59
#
_entry.id   6a9cf70df37c026c5ce41a28337c7e59
#
_cell.length_a   1.000
_cell.length_b   1.000
_cell.length_c   1.000
_cell.angle_alpha   90.00
_cell.angle_beta   90.00
_cell.angle_gamma   90.00
#
_symmetry.space_group_name_H-M   'P 1'
#
loop_
_entity.id
_entity.type
_entity.pdbx_description
1 polymer ?
#
loop_
_entity_poly.entity_id
_entity_poly.type
_entity_poly.pdbx_seq_one_letter_code
_entity_poly.pdbx_strand_id
1 'polypeptide(L)'
;MMKSVFSKISIFTVFSIVIFSCANSKNQKQFTISEYEDAAKHMDRSLYGLVYNQVSGSAFVNNNNLLYTTKTKDEKKFVLVNTNTQTKETAFNHEKLAKTLSKELDKEINATALPISNVSFSKDLNTLQFIAFNQKYAYKIKEHTLVQQPSERNPADSNEHVSPNGKLAAYIEHYNLWIRDLDTNKSMQLTFDGKQDYGYATNNAGWIKSDGAVLKWSPNSDKIATFQQDARGVGMMYLTSSNVGHPRLEAWKHPLPGDAEIFTIERVIIHLGNQPKTVRLKMEKDFQRGTTTDHIAGRNNELLDAQWNKKGTKFAFVSSSRDHKIAHLQIADAQTGAVTSIHKEVVATYYESGVNAENWKVLFDSNEFIWYSEKTDWGHLYLYDLKTKALKNKITSGDFIVKQIKSIDEENRQIYFSAGGKEDGNPYHNYYYKVNFDGANFTNLTPSKGTHSVTISDDYSLLVDTYSTTTEPPITVLRNGSGEKIMDLETADISELKEKNWQAPVEFS
;
A
#
# COMPACT_ATOMS: atom_id res chain seq x y z
N MET A 1 -38.96 -71.89 30.78
CA MET A 1 -38.02 -72.26 29.74
C MET A 1 -38.16 -71.34 28.50
N MET A 2 -38.47 -70.06 28.66
CA MET A 2 -38.78 -69.14 27.54
C MET A 2 -38.06 -67.76 27.63
N LYS A 3 -37.10 -67.57 28.55
CA LYS A 3 -36.37 -66.32 28.73
C LYS A 3 -34.91 -66.36 28.17
N SER A 4 -34.43 -67.54 27.68
CA SER A 4 -33.04 -67.70 27.26
C SER A 4 -32.82 -67.59 25.75
N VAL A 5 -33.89 -67.65 24.94
CA VAL A 5 -33.78 -67.63 23.45
C VAL A 5 -33.79 -66.23 22.88
N PHE A 6 -34.43 -65.24 23.52
CA PHE A 6 -34.47 -63.84 23.08
C PHE A 6 -33.16 -63.06 23.28
N SER A 7 -32.34 -63.44 24.23
CA SER A 7 -31.06 -62.76 24.50
C SER A 7 -29.99 -63.08 23.45
N LYS A 8 -30.02 -64.24 22.80
CA LYS A 8 -28.99 -64.64 21.83
C LYS A 8 -29.25 -64.10 20.41
N ILE A 9 -30.52 -63.82 20.07
CA ILE A 9 -30.88 -63.28 18.76
C ILE A 9 -30.57 -61.76 18.69
N SER A 10 -30.75 -61.03 19.80
CA SER A 10 -30.44 -59.60 19.84
C SER A 10 -28.96 -59.26 19.72
N ILE A 11 -28.06 -60.16 20.24
CA ILE A 11 -26.61 -59.96 20.15
C ILE A 11 -26.09 -60.22 18.73
N PHE A 12 -26.71 -61.18 17.99
CA PHE A 12 -26.31 -61.48 16.61
C PHE A 12 -26.77 -60.40 15.62
N THR A 13 -27.93 -59.74 15.86
CA THR A 13 -28.45 -58.68 15.02
C THR A 13 -27.67 -57.35 15.21
N VAL A 14 -27.20 -57.06 16.42
CA VAL A 14 -26.37 -55.86 16.70
C VAL A 14 -24.97 -56.03 16.13
N PHE A 15 -24.40 -57.29 16.16
CA PHE A 15 -23.09 -57.55 15.57
C PHE A 15 -23.12 -57.51 14.03
N SER A 16 -24.24 -57.91 13.38
CA SER A 16 -24.40 -57.83 11.93
C SER A 16 -24.57 -56.38 11.44
N ILE A 17 -25.16 -55.48 12.24
CA ILE A 17 -25.33 -54.05 11.87
C ILE A 17 -23.98 -53.33 11.99
N VAL A 18 -23.11 -53.69 12.92
CA VAL A 18 -21.79 -53.08 13.05
C VAL A 18 -20.83 -53.50 11.92
N ILE A 19 -20.95 -54.72 11.39
CA ILE A 19 -20.16 -55.16 10.26
C ILE A 19 -20.57 -54.55 8.93
N PHE A 20 -21.88 -54.21 8.75
CA PHE A 20 -22.35 -53.51 7.55
C PHE A 20 -22.07 -51.99 7.55
N SER A 21 -21.76 -51.40 8.71
CA SER A 21 -21.36 -49.97 8.78
C SER A 21 -19.93 -49.69 8.31
N CYS A 22 -19.05 -50.71 8.25
CA CYS A 22 -17.69 -50.55 7.76
C CYS A 22 -17.49 -50.88 6.26
N ALA A 23 -18.55 -51.30 5.55
CA ALA A 23 -18.44 -51.76 4.16
C ALA A 23 -18.81 -50.69 3.09
N ASN A 24 -19.10 -49.46 3.47
CA ASN A 24 -19.38 -48.36 2.55
C ASN A 24 -18.33 -47.24 2.61
N SER A 25 -17.06 -47.56 2.78
CA SER A 25 -16.01 -46.65 2.31
C SER A 25 -15.98 -46.74 0.79
N LYS A 26 -16.78 -45.92 0.13
CA LYS A 26 -16.56 -45.57 -1.29
C LYS A 26 -15.06 -45.40 -1.47
N ASN A 27 -14.46 -46.02 -2.48
CA ASN A 27 -13.08 -45.85 -2.90
C ASN A 27 -12.63 -44.40 -2.73
N GLN A 28 -12.09 -44.04 -1.56
CA GLN A 28 -11.31 -42.82 -1.44
C GLN A 28 -10.06 -43.07 -2.28
N LYS A 29 -9.94 -42.34 -3.36
CA LYS A 29 -8.74 -42.34 -4.18
C LYS A 29 -7.55 -42.10 -3.25
N GLN A 30 -6.71 -43.13 -3.06
CA GLN A 30 -5.44 -42.94 -2.36
C GLN A 30 -4.48 -42.28 -3.34
N PHE A 31 -4.03 -41.12 -2.97
CA PHE A 31 -3.00 -40.42 -3.75
C PHE A 31 -1.65 -41.03 -3.47
N THR A 32 -0.86 -41.19 -4.51
CA THR A 32 0.54 -41.67 -4.43
C THR A 32 1.43 -40.52 -3.95
N ILE A 33 2.63 -40.85 -3.46
CA ILE A 33 3.66 -39.86 -3.09
C ILE A 33 3.97 -38.96 -4.30
N SER A 34 4.07 -39.55 -5.51
CA SER A 34 4.31 -38.77 -6.74
C SER A 34 3.22 -37.77 -7.05
N GLU A 35 1.95 -38.11 -6.80
CA GLU A 35 0.84 -37.14 -6.98
C GLU A 35 0.90 -35.96 -5.96
N TYR A 36 1.35 -36.24 -4.71
CA TYR A 36 1.62 -35.20 -3.73
C TYR A 36 2.83 -34.33 -4.12
N GLU A 37 3.90 -34.92 -4.60
CA GLU A 37 5.08 -34.20 -5.08
C GLU A 37 4.77 -33.36 -6.30
N ASP A 38 3.95 -33.86 -7.23
CA ASP A 38 3.49 -33.07 -8.39
C ASP A 38 2.59 -31.92 -7.96
N ALA A 39 1.67 -32.13 -7.04
CA ALA A 39 0.85 -31.05 -6.48
C ALA A 39 1.71 -30.00 -5.77
N ALA A 40 2.72 -30.42 -5.01
CA ALA A 40 3.65 -29.50 -4.34
C ALA A 40 4.44 -28.63 -5.33
N LYS A 41 4.88 -29.19 -6.46
CA LYS A 41 5.55 -28.41 -7.54
C LYS A 41 4.66 -27.31 -8.09
N HIS A 42 3.33 -27.48 -8.11
CA HIS A 42 2.38 -26.46 -8.57
C HIS A 42 2.06 -25.43 -7.49
N MET A 43 2.28 -25.75 -6.22
CA MET A 43 2.15 -24.80 -5.10
C MET A 43 3.40 -23.95 -4.89
N ASP A 44 4.54 -24.37 -5.43
CA ASP A 44 5.81 -23.67 -5.29
C ASP A 44 5.80 -22.40 -6.14
N ARG A 45 6.46 -21.35 -5.64
CA ARG A 45 6.69 -20.08 -6.35
C ARG A 45 7.46 -20.23 -7.67
N SER A 46 7.91 -21.43 -8.00
CA SER A 46 8.57 -21.78 -9.27
C SER A 46 7.78 -21.37 -10.52
N LEU A 47 6.45 -21.38 -10.46
CA LEU A 47 5.59 -20.95 -11.58
C LEU A 47 5.64 -19.44 -11.82
N TYR A 48 5.88 -18.63 -10.78
CA TYR A 48 5.96 -17.15 -10.92
C TYR A 48 7.15 -16.68 -11.76
N GLY A 49 8.18 -17.51 -11.89
CA GLY A 49 9.35 -17.21 -12.70
C GLY A 49 9.20 -17.45 -14.20
N LEU A 50 8.08 -18.06 -14.62
CA LEU A 50 7.84 -18.53 -16.00
C LEU A 50 7.03 -17.54 -16.86
N VAL A 51 6.77 -16.35 -16.35
CA VAL A 51 6.13 -15.26 -17.09
C VAL A 51 7.15 -14.19 -17.38
N TYR A 52 7.38 -13.92 -18.66
CA TYR A 52 8.41 -12.99 -19.11
C TYR A 52 7.79 -11.73 -19.73
N ASN A 53 8.61 -10.76 -20.08
CA ASN A 53 8.21 -9.49 -20.69
C ASN A 53 7.15 -8.68 -19.92
N GLN A 54 7.05 -8.88 -18.60
CA GLN A 54 6.23 -8.01 -17.75
C GLN A 54 6.98 -6.71 -17.48
N VAL A 55 6.28 -5.58 -17.61
CA VAL A 55 6.82 -4.27 -17.21
C VAL A 55 6.79 -4.15 -15.68
N SER A 56 7.91 -3.74 -15.12
CA SER A 56 8.03 -3.43 -13.70
C SER A 56 8.85 -2.17 -13.47
N GLY A 57 8.59 -1.46 -12.38
CA GLY A 57 9.33 -0.26 -12.00
C GLY A 57 9.26 0.85 -13.05
N SER A 58 8.13 1.02 -13.73
CA SER A 58 7.95 2.10 -14.69
C SER A 58 7.96 3.47 -14.02
N ALA A 59 8.78 4.40 -14.52
CA ALA A 59 8.89 5.76 -14.02
C ALA A 59 9.23 6.74 -15.15
N PHE A 60 8.55 7.87 -15.19
CA PHE A 60 8.92 8.96 -16.08
C PHE A 60 10.17 9.66 -15.53
N VAL A 61 11.22 9.72 -16.34
CA VAL A 61 12.47 10.41 -15.98
C VAL A 61 12.31 11.92 -16.16
N ASN A 62 11.60 12.29 -17.21
CA ASN A 62 11.16 13.63 -17.58
C ASN A 62 9.97 13.50 -18.54
N ASN A 63 9.45 14.60 -19.07
CA ASN A 63 8.28 14.59 -19.94
C ASN A 63 8.45 13.79 -21.25
N ASN A 64 9.69 13.46 -21.62
CA ASN A 64 10.00 12.82 -22.91
C ASN A 64 10.59 11.42 -22.77
N ASN A 65 10.86 10.97 -21.55
CA ASN A 65 11.55 9.70 -21.32
C ASN A 65 10.91 8.89 -20.21
N LEU A 66 10.65 7.63 -20.51
CA LEU A 66 10.13 6.63 -19.60
C LEU A 66 11.17 5.52 -19.42
N LEU A 67 11.48 5.20 -18.16
CA LEU A 67 12.30 4.03 -17.80
C LEU A 67 11.38 2.92 -17.28
N TYR A 68 11.64 1.69 -17.71
CA TYR A 68 11.06 0.51 -17.06
C TYR A 68 12.02 -0.68 -17.09
N THR A 69 11.71 -1.68 -16.29
CA THR A 69 12.43 -2.95 -16.25
C THR A 69 11.53 -4.06 -16.77
N THR A 70 12.10 -4.97 -17.55
CA THR A 70 11.45 -6.22 -17.94
C THR A 70 12.43 -7.38 -17.83
N LYS A 71 11.92 -8.61 -17.76
CA LYS A 71 12.72 -9.84 -17.71
C LYS A 71 12.32 -10.72 -18.88
N THR A 72 13.28 -11.06 -19.74
CA THR A 72 13.14 -12.13 -20.73
C THR A 72 13.58 -13.46 -20.10
N LYS A 73 13.50 -14.54 -20.87
CA LYS A 73 14.03 -15.84 -20.45
C LYS A 73 15.53 -15.78 -20.12
N ASP A 74 16.29 -14.99 -20.87
CA ASP A 74 17.76 -15.00 -20.84
C ASP A 74 18.34 -13.83 -20.01
N GLU A 75 17.62 -12.71 -19.88
CA GLU A 75 18.18 -11.53 -19.26
C GLU A 75 17.13 -10.61 -18.60
N LYS A 76 17.58 -9.82 -17.65
CA LYS A 76 16.87 -8.66 -17.09
C LYS A 76 17.26 -7.42 -17.90
N LYS A 77 16.27 -6.76 -18.52
CA LYS A 77 16.44 -5.56 -19.34
C LYS A 77 15.99 -4.30 -18.63
N PHE A 78 16.75 -3.23 -18.82
CA PHE A 78 16.35 -1.87 -18.49
C PHE A 78 16.11 -1.12 -19.80
N VAL A 79 14.89 -0.68 -20.01
CA VAL A 79 14.44 -0.09 -21.27
C VAL A 79 14.16 1.40 -21.07
N LEU A 80 14.73 2.23 -21.92
CA LEU A 80 14.44 3.64 -22.02
C LEU A 80 13.57 3.89 -23.25
N VAL A 81 12.44 4.53 -23.04
CA VAL A 81 11.51 4.91 -24.11
C VAL A 81 11.61 6.41 -24.32
N ASN A 82 11.86 6.84 -25.55
CA ASN A 82 11.62 8.22 -25.94
C ASN A 82 10.16 8.35 -26.37
N THR A 83 9.38 9.09 -25.60
CA THR A 83 7.92 9.19 -25.80
C THR A 83 7.55 10.04 -27.02
N ASN A 84 8.42 10.98 -27.44
CA ASN A 84 8.19 11.83 -28.60
C ASN A 84 8.44 11.08 -29.92
N THR A 85 9.54 10.32 -29.98
CA THR A 85 9.89 9.54 -31.20
C THR A 85 9.27 8.14 -31.17
N GLN A 86 8.65 7.73 -30.07
CA GLN A 86 8.05 6.41 -29.85
C GLN A 86 9.06 5.27 -30.07
N THR A 87 10.31 5.47 -29.64
CA THR A 87 11.39 4.49 -29.77
C THR A 87 11.77 3.89 -28.44
N LYS A 88 12.12 2.59 -28.45
CA LYS A 88 12.64 1.86 -27.30
C LYS A 88 14.11 1.52 -27.51
N GLU A 89 14.93 1.71 -26.50
CA GLU A 89 16.33 1.32 -26.50
C GLU A 89 16.77 0.74 -25.15
N THR A 90 17.90 0.04 -25.14
CA THR A 90 18.52 -0.37 -23.87
C THR A 90 18.95 0.87 -23.10
N ALA A 91 18.47 1.04 -21.88
CA ALA A 91 18.63 2.27 -21.12
C ALA A 91 20.12 2.65 -20.86
N PHE A 92 20.99 1.64 -20.78
CA PHE A 92 22.45 1.81 -20.61
C PHE A 92 23.16 0.51 -21.01
N ASN A 93 24.48 0.57 -21.18
CA ASN A 93 25.28 -0.61 -21.53
C ASN A 93 25.49 -1.51 -20.31
N HIS A 94 24.78 -2.65 -20.25
CA HIS A 94 24.82 -3.61 -19.13
C HIS A 94 26.21 -4.21 -18.91
N GLU A 95 26.95 -4.53 -19.99
CA GLU A 95 28.30 -5.11 -19.87
C GLU A 95 29.29 -4.13 -19.25
N LYS A 96 29.22 -2.86 -19.66
CA LYS A 96 30.10 -1.82 -19.10
C LYS A 96 29.79 -1.59 -17.63
N LEU A 97 28.51 -1.53 -17.24
CA LEU A 97 28.13 -1.40 -15.84
C LEU A 97 28.56 -2.63 -15.04
N ALA A 98 28.34 -3.85 -15.55
CA ALA A 98 28.75 -5.09 -14.87
C ALA A 98 30.27 -5.10 -14.62
N LYS A 99 31.10 -4.76 -15.63
CA LYS A 99 32.55 -4.65 -15.50
C LYS A 99 32.95 -3.61 -14.46
N THR A 100 32.32 -2.44 -14.46
CA THR A 100 32.58 -1.38 -13.48
C THR A 100 32.25 -1.84 -12.07
N LEU A 101 31.07 -2.42 -11.87
CA LEU A 101 30.63 -2.97 -10.59
C LEU A 101 31.54 -4.11 -10.11
N SER A 102 31.94 -5.02 -11.01
CA SER A 102 32.84 -6.13 -10.68
C SER A 102 34.18 -5.62 -10.15
N LYS A 103 34.75 -4.61 -10.82
CA LYS A 103 36.03 -3.99 -10.41
C LYS A 103 35.94 -3.27 -9.06
N GLU A 104 34.89 -2.47 -8.87
CA GLU A 104 34.74 -1.63 -7.67
C GLU A 104 34.33 -2.45 -6.43
N LEU A 105 33.63 -3.57 -6.63
CA LEU A 105 33.12 -4.38 -5.51
C LEU A 105 33.92 -5.67 -5.28
N ASP A 106 34.92 -5.95 -6.11
CA ASP A 106 35.68 -7.22 -6.11
C ASP A 106 34.76 -8.45 -6.14
N LYS A 107 33.77 -8.43 -7.05
CA LYS A 107 32.78 -9.47 -7.22
C LYS A 107 32.52 -9.76 -8.69
N GLU A 108 32.27 -11.03 -9.02
CA GLU A 108 31.82 -11.39 -10.36
C GLU A 108 30.36 -10.97 -10.55
N ILE A 109 30.10 -10.11 -11.55
CA ILE A 109 28.76 -9.58 -11.84
C ILE A 109 28.36 -9.93 -13.26
N ASN A 110 27.25 -10.63 -13.39
CA ASN A 110 26.70 -11.01 -14.69
C ASN A 110 25.89 -9.86 -15.28
N ALA A 111 26.22 -9.46 -16.52
CA ALA A 111 25.55 -8.39 -17.25
C ALA A 111 24.08 -8.70 -17.57
N THR A 112 23.74 -9.99 -17.79
CA THR A 112 22.34 -10.40 -18.08
C THR A 112 21.45 -10.45 -16.83
N ALA A 113 22.06 -10.42 -15.65
CA ALA A 113 21.36 -10.49 -14.36
C ALA A 113 21.93 -9.45 -13.37
N LEU A 114 22.02 -8.20 -13.77
CA LEU A 114 22.54 -7.13 -12.93
C LEU A 114 21.84 -7.09 -11.57
N PRO A 115 22.58 -7.16 -10.44
CA PRO A 115 22.03 -7.18 -9.10
C PRO A 115 21.70 -5.76 -8.62
N ILE A 116 20.97 -5.02 -9.45
CA ILE A 116 20.59 -3.62 -9.16
C ILE A 116 19.07 -3.49 -9.01
N SER A 117 18.67 -2.60 -8.13
CA SER A 117 17.28 -2.24 -7.84
C SER A 117 17.12 -0.74 -7.66
N ASN A 118 15.89 -0.23 -7.58
CA ASN A 118 15.57 1.19 -7.41
C ASN A 118 16.31 2.06 -8.43
N VAL A 119 16.26 1.64 -9.70
CA VAL A 119 16.99 2.29 -10.78
C VAL A 119 16.27 3.55 -11.21
N SER A 120 16.99 4.66 -11.28
CA SER A 120 16.51 5.94 -11.77
C SER A 120 17.59 6.71 -12.52
N PHE A 121 17.18 7.59 -13.42
CA PHE A 121 18.08 8.51 -14.12
C PHE A 121 18.01 9.91 -13.55
N SER A 122 19.11 10.66 -13.66
CA SER A 122 19.05 12.12 -13.63
C SER A 122 18.23 12.65 -14.82
N LYS A 123 17.60 13.83 -14.66
CA LYS A 123 16.74 14.42 -15.71
C LYS A 123 17.44 14.59 -17.08
N ASP A 124 18.75 14.74 -17.08
CA ASP A 124 19.60 14.87 -18.26
C ASP A 124 20.10 13.54 -18.83
N LEU A 125 19.68 12.40 -18.25
CA LEU A 125 20.05 11.03 -18.61
C LEU A 125 21.55 10.71 -18.51
N ASN A 126 22.36 11.55 -17.87
CA ASN A 126 23.82 11.35 -17.77
C ASN A 126 24.23 10.49 -16.57
N THR A 127 23.40 10.40 -15.54
CA THR A 127 23.70 9.65 -14.31
C THR A 127 22.60 8.64 -14.03
N LEU A 128 22.99 7.39 -13.84
CA LEU A 128 22.12 6.31 -13.37
C LEU A 128 22.31 6.15 -11.86
N GLN A 129 21.25 6.23 -11.09
CA GLN A 129 21.24 5.92 -9.67
C GLN A 129 20.59 4.57 -9.42
N PHE A 130 21.14 3.77 -8.52
CA PHE A 130 20.59 2.45 -8.19
C PHE A 130 21.11 1.96 -6.84
N ILE A 131 20.49 0.91 -6.33
CA ILE A 131 20.96 0.16 -5.16
C ILE A 131 21.56 -1.18 -5.65
N ALA A 132 22.75 -1.50 -5.18
CA ALA A 132 23.37 -2.82 -5.34
C ALA A 132 23.95 -3.26 -3.98
N PHE A 133 23.73 -4.51 -3.56
CA PHE A 133 24.25 -5.06 -2.29
C PHE A 133 23.98 -4.15 -1.08
N ASN A 134 22.77 -3.60 -0.99
CA ASN A 134 22.30 -2.67 0.06
C ASN A 134 23.10 -1.34 0.13
N GLN A 135 23.80 -0.97 -0.95
CA GLN A 135 24.50 0.31 -1.07
C GLN A 135 23.96 1.10 -2.26
N LYS A 136 23.85 2.42 -2.12
CA LYS A 136 23.41 3.34 -3.18
C LYS A 136 24.60 3.78 -4.02
N TYR A 137 24.44 3.77 -5.34
CA TYR A 137 25.48 4.16 -6.28
C TYR A 137 24.94 5.17 -7.31
N ALA A 138 25.81 6.05 -7.76
CA ALA A 138 25.62 6.87 -8.94
C ALA A 138 26.65 6.45 -9.99
N TYR A 139 26.18 6.05 -11.17
CA TYR A 139 27.01 5.67 -12.30
C TYR A 139 26.91 6.73 -13.39
N LYS A 140 28.02 7.37 -13.71
CA LYS A 140 28.12 8.32 -14.81
C LYS A 140 28.30 7.56 -16.12
N ILE A 141 27.29 7.65 -16.98
CA ILE A 141 27.17 6.79 -18.16
C ILE A 141 28.28 7.03 -19.17
N LYS A 142 28.65 8.28 -19.43
CA LYS A 142 29.66 8.64 -20.43
C LYS A 142 31.08 8.31 -19.96
N GLU A 143 31.36 8.60 -18.68
CA GLU A 143 32.69 8.40 -18.08
C GLU A 143 32.91 6.96 -17.60
N HIS A 144 31.84 6.15 -17.53
CA HIS A 144 31.85 4.80 -16.96
C HIS A 144 32.42 4.74 -15.52
N THR A 145 32.15 5.79 -14.72
CA THR A 145 32.62 5.88 -13.33
C THR A 145 31.48 5.61 -12.37
N LEU A 146 31.81 4.87 -11.30
CA LEU A 146 30.88 4.55 -10.21
C LEU A 146 31.29 5.35 -8.97
N VAL A 147 30.32 6.00 -8.36
CA VAL A 147 30.50 6.72 -7.09
C VAL A 147 29.54 6.12 -6.10
N GLN A 148 30.05 5.56 -5.02
CA GLN A 148 29.21 5.16 -3.91
C GLN A 148 28.61 6.42 -3.29
N GLN A 149 27.30 6.46 -3.21
CA GLN A 149 26.60 7.53 -2.53
C GLN A 149 26.56 7.21 -1.03
N PRO A 150 26.53 8.22 -0.16
CA PRO A 150 26.22 7.98 1.24
C PRO A 150 24.93 7.14 1.28
N SER A 151 24.97 6.03 2.00
CA SER A 151 23.74 5.27 2.19
C SER A 151 22.79 6.22 2.92
N GLU A 152 21.80 6.73 2.22
CA GLU A 152 20.56 7.04 2.91
C GLU A 152 20.20 5.69 3.54
N ARG A 153 20.33 5.56 4.86
CA ARG A 153 19.89 4.36 5.56
C ARG A 153 18.48 4.10 5.04
N ASN A 154 18.30 2.90 4.47
CA ASN A 154 16.98 2.53 3.95
C ASN A 154 15.99 2.80 5.10
N PRO A 155 15.04 3.72 4.96
CA PRO A 155 14.05 3.97 6.02
C PRO A 155 13.31 2.69 6.42
N ALA A 156 13.27 1.69 5.54
CA ALA A 156 12.68 0.38 5.83
C ALA A 156 13.53 -0.49 6.75
N ASP A 157 14.84 -0.25 6.84
CA ASP A 157 15.75 -0.98 7.73
C ASP A 157 16.01 -0.25 9.05
N SER A 158 15.70 1.05 9.11
CA SER A 158 15.71 1.82 10.34
C SER A 158 14.26 2.18 10.66
N ASN A 159 13.80 1.91 11.88
CA ASN A 159 12.49 2.37 12.39
C ASN A 159 12.41 3.92 12.47
N GLU A 160 13.18 4.61 11.65
CA GLU A 160 13.36 6.05 11.59
C GLU A 160 12.62 6.67 10.40
N HIS A 161 11.97 7.80 10.61
CA HIS A 161 11.31 8.59 9.57
C HIS A 161 12.08 9.86 9.27
N VAL A 162 12.63 9.95 8.07
CA VAL A 162 13.43 11.12 7.64
C VAL A 162 12.50 12.30 7.35
N SER A 163 12.91 13.50 7.79
CA SER A 163 12.21 14.75 7.54
C SER A 163 12.24 15.14 6.05
N PRO A 164 11.27 15.93 5.54
CA PRO A 164 11.22 16.34 4.13
C PRO A 164 12.48 17.05 3.62
N ASN A 165 13.20 17.78 4.50
CA ASN A 165 14.46 18.44 4.14
C ASN A 165 15.70 17.53 4.23
N GLY A 166 15.53 16.25 4.60
CA GLY A 166 16.61 15.26 4.68
C GLY A 166 17.59 15.43 5.84
N LYS A 167 17.35 16.32 6.82
CA LYS A 167 18.30 16.64 7.88
C LYS A 167 18.06 15.93 9.20
N LEU A 168 16.83 15.51 9.46
CA LEU A 168 16.44 14.90 10.72
C LEU A 168 15.78 13.54 10.47
N ALA A 169 15.93 12.61 11.42
CA ALA A 169 15.20 11.35 11.44
C ALA A 169 14.49 11.18 12.78
N ALA A 170 13.20 10.90 12.76
CA ALA A 170 12.39 10.68 13.95
C ALA A 170 12.21 9.19 14.23
N TYR A 171 12.28 8.79 15.49
CA TYR A 171 12.17 7.40 15.94
C TYR A 171 11.62 7.31 17.37
N ILE A 172 11.25 6.10 17.79
CA ILE A 172 10.80 5.81 19.16
C ILE A 172 11.95 5.21 19.96
N GLU A 173 12.16 5.72 21.17
CA GLU A 173 13.03 5.10 22.16
C GLU A 173 12.37 5.23 23.54
N HIS A 174 12.27 4.12 24.28
CA HIS A 174 11.65 4.05 25.60
C HIS A 174 10.25 4.70 25.66
N TYR A 175 9.40 4.38 24.67
CA TYR A 175 8.03 4.88 24.52
C TYR A 175 7.89 6.38 24.23
N ASN A 176 9.01 7.09 24.02
CA ASN A 176 9.04 8.51 23.71
C ASN A 176 9.54 8.74 22.28
N LEU A 177 9.12 9.87 21.70
CA LEU A 177 9.58 10.29 20.38
C LEU A 177 10.91 11.04 20.51
N TRP A 178 11.84 10.70 19.64
CA TRP A 178 13.17 11.27 19.51
C TRP A 178 13.41 11.70 18.08
N ILE A 179 14.32 12.62 17.89
CA ILE A 179 14.91 12.94 16.59
C ILE A 179 16.43 12.80 16.65
N ARG A 180 17.01 12.43 15.51
CA ARG A 180 18.44 12.39 15.30
C ARG A 180 18.80 13.33 14.15
N ASP A 181 19.75 14.21 14.36
CA ASP A 181 20.36 15.03 13.32
C ASP A 181 21.28 14.16 12.45
N LEU A 182 21.03 14.13 11.15
CA LEU A 182 21.68 13.21 10.20
C LEU A 182 23.10 13.67 9.83
N ASP A 183 23.41 14.95 9.98
CA ASP A 183 24.75 15.49 9.72
C ASP A 183 25.69 15.27 10.91
N THR A 184 25.19 15.53 12.13
CA THR A 184 26.00 15.47 13.35
C THR A 184 25.85 14.17 14.13
N ASN A 185 24.86 13.34 13.79
CA ASN A 185 24.47 12.10 14.48
C ASN A 185 24.05 12.30 15.95
N LYS A 186 23.67 13.52 16.34
CA LYS A 186 23.22 13.83 17.69
C LYS A 186 21.72 13.59 17.81
N SER A 187 21.30 12.95 18.90
CA SER A 187 19.89 12.70 19.22
C SER A 187 19.34 13.71 20.22
N MET A 188 18.05 14.02 20.10
CA MET A 188 17.32 14.88 21.01
C MET A 188 15.95 14.25 21.30
N GLN A 189 15.61 14.15 22.59
CA GLN A 189 14.31 13.68 23.03
C GLN A 189 13.25 14.77 22.84
N LEU A 190 12.08 14.40 22.31
CA LEU A 190 10.99 15.32 22.03
C LEU A 190 9.84 15.23 23.06
N THR A 191 9.61 14.04 23.61
CA THR A 191 8.55 13.77 24.60
C THR A 191 9.12 13.08 25.82
N PHE A 192 8.49 13.23 27.01
CA PHE A 192 9.11 12.84 28.28
C PHE A 192 8.21 12.04 29.22
N ASP A 193 6.94 11.86 28.88
CA ASP A 193 5.93 11.20 29.71
C ASP A 193 5.44 9.85 29.12
N GLY A 194 6.11 9.40 28.03
CA GLY A 194 5.87 8.09 27.44
C GLY A 194 6.34 6.95 28.35
N LYS A 195 5.52 5.89 28.45
CA LYS A 195 5.80 4.69 29.21
C LYS A 195 5.11 3.48 28.59
N GLN A 196 5.39 2.29 29.11
CA GLN A 196 4.74 1.07 28.66
C GLN A 196 3.21 1.23 28.63
N ASP A 197 2.57 0.78 27.55
CA ASP A 197 1.14 0.90 27.29
C ASP A 197 0.60 2.34 27.25
N TYR A 198 1.47 3.35 27.22
CA TYR A 198 1.15 4.76 27.09
C TYR A 198 2.27 5.51 26.37
N GLY A 199 2.55 5.10 25.13
CA GLY A 199 3.69 5.56 24.36
C GLY A 199 3.33 6.49 23.21
N TYR A 200 4.33 7.23 22.73
CA TYR A 200 4.18 8.11 21.57
C TYR A 200 4.45 7.37 20.27
N ALA A 201 3.66 7.68 19.25
CA ALA A 201 3.83 7.21 17.86
C ALA A 201 3.89 5.68 17.72
N THR A 202 3.40 4.90 18.68
CA THR A 202 3.52 3.44 18.71
C THR A 202 2.56 2.77 17.71
N ASN A 203 3.04 1.76 16.98
CA ASN A 203 2.23 0.96 16.05
C ASN A 203 2.12 -0.49 16.50
N ASN A 204 1.38 -0.71 17.59
CA ASN A 204 1.24 -2.01 18.24
C ASN A 204 -0.22 -2.34 18.61
N ALA A 205 -1.19 -1.76 17.89
CA ALA A 205 -2.60 -2.04 18.10
C ALA A 205 -3.01 -3.36 17.42
N GLY A 206 -3.68 -4.23 18.17
CA GLY A 206 -4.22 -5.48 17.64
C GLY A 206 -3.14 -6.43 17.10
N TRP A 207 -3.19 -6.75 15.81
CA TRP A 207 -2.25 -7.65 15.16
C TRP A 207 -0.94 -6.99 14.71
N ILE A 208 -0.85 -5.67 14.78
CA ILE A 208 0.34 -4.94 14.37
C ILE A 208 1.34 -4.95 15.52
N LYS A 209 2.59 -5.29 15.22
CA LYS A 209 3.73 -5.25 16.12
C LYS A 209 4.88 -4.60 15.36
N SER A 210 5.09 -3.31 15.58
CA SER A 210 6.15 -2.56 14.89
C SER A 210 6.82 -1.59 15.85
N ASP A 211 8.14 -1.52 15.76
CA ASP A 211 8.95 -0.55 16.49
C ASP A 211 9.10 0.79 15.71
N GLY A 212 8.54 0.87 14.50
CA GLY A 212 8.54 2.07 13.69
C GLY A 212 7.56 3.11 14.20
N ALA A 213 7.96 4.38 14.16
CA ALA A 213 7.14 5.49 14.60
C ALA A 213 6.02 5.82 13.59
N VAL A 214 4.80 6.00 14.07
CA VAL A 214 3.68 6.48 13.25
C VAL A 214 3.60 7.99 13.37
N LEU A 215 3.99 8.69 12.32
CA LEU A 215 4.04 10.16 12.34
C LEU A 215 3.92 10.76 10.94
N LYS A 216 3.67 12.09 10.89
CA LYS A 216 3.69 12.87 9.66
C LYS A 216 4.43 14.18 9.89
N TRP A 217 5.56 14.35 9.20
CA TRP A 217 6.31 15.58 9.20
C TRP A 217 5.53 16.73 8.58
N SER A 218 5.66 17.94 9.12
CA SER A 218 5.22 19.14 8.43
C SER A 218 6.08 19.40 7.18
N PRO A 219 5.54 20.04 6.12
CA PRO A 219 6.29 20.28 4.88
C PRO A 219 7.61 21.04 5.07
N ASN A 220 7.68 21.91 6.06
CA ASN A 220 8.87 22.69 6.42
C ASN A 220 9.78 22.03 7.45
N SER A 221 9.51 20.77 7.84
CA SER A 221 10.33 19.96 8.74
C SER A 221 10.53 20.53 10.15
N ASP A 222 9.69 21.44 10.59
CA ASP A 222 9.77 22.09 11.91
C ASP A 222 8.76 21.54 12.92
N LYS A 223 7.85 20.64 12.48
CA LYS A 223 6.84 20.00 13.31
C LYS A 223 6.61 18.54 12.93
N ILE A 224 6.12 17.79 13.89
CA ILE A 224 5.68 16.40 13.72
C ILE A 224 4.25 16.28 14.24
N ALA A 225 3.33 15.78 13.43
CA ALA A 225 2.03 15.31 13.86
C ALA A 225 2.10 13.81 14.17
N THR A 226 1.62 13.42 15.33
CA THR A 226 1.55 12.04 15.80
C THR A 226 0.49 11.90 16.91
N PHE A 227 0.61 10.90 17.74
CA PHE A 227 -0.29 10.65 18.86
C PHE A 227 0.43 10.02 20.05
N GLN A 228 -0.19 10.07 21.22
CA GLN A 228 0.12 9.23 22.36
C GLN A 228 -0.97 8.17 22.50
N GLN A 229 -0.58 6.89 22.41
CA GLN A 229 -1.48 5.75 22.47
C GLN A 229 -1.71 5.35 23.94
N ASP A 230 -2.97 5.10 24.30
CA ASP A 230 -3.36 4.54 25.59
C ASP A 230 -3.87 3.10 25.41
N ALA A 231 -3.09 2.16 25.86
CA ALA A 231 -3.38 0.72 25.84
C ALA A 231 -3.51 0.14 27.26
N ARG A 232 -3.48 0.96 28.31
CA ARG A 232 -3.36 0.48 29.71
C ARG A 232 -4.51 -0.42 30.14
N GLY A 233 -5.75 -0.10 29.73
CA GLY A 233 -6.94 -0.90 30.03
C GLY A 233 -7.19 -2.07 29.08
N VAL A 234 -6.44 -2.18 27.99
CA VAL A 234 -6.69 -3.19 26.95
C VAL A 234 -6.31 -4.58 27.43
N GLY A 235 -7.18 -5.57 27.19
CA GLY A 235 -6.98 -6.97 27.54
C GLY A 235 -5.81 -7.63 26.78
N MET A 236 -5.34 -8.77 27.30
CA MET A 236 -4.25 -9.56 26.71
C MET A 236 -4.79 -10.71 25.89
N MET A 237 -4.23 -10.90 24.70
CA MET A 237 -4.38 -12.09 23.87
C MET A 237 -3.21 -13.04 24.13
N TYR A 238 -3.50 -14.33 24.18
CA TYR A 238 -2.51 -15.38 24.38
C TYR A 238 -2.63 -16.43 23.28
N LEU A 239 -1.55 -16.68 22.55
CA LEU A 239 -1.46 -17.75 21.59
C LEU A 239 -0.28 -18.66 21.92
N THR A 240 -0.48 -19.97 21.74
CA THR A 240 0.61 -20.94 21.81
C THR A 240 0.98 -21.40 20.41
N SER A 241 2.27 -21.45 20.09
CA SER A 241 2.72 -21.99 18.82
C SER A 241 2.45 -23.51 18.75
N SER A 242 2.02 -23.98 17.59
CA SER A 242 1.83 -25.43 17.30
C SER A 242 3.02 -26.07 16.58
N ASN A 243 4.18 -25.41 16.52
CA ASN A 243 5.38 -25.92 15.90
C ASN A 243 5.93 -27.15 16.66
N VAL A 244 6.70 -27.97 15.95
CA VAL A 244 7.39 -29.13 16.54
C VAL A 244 8.34 -28.64 17.65
N GLY A 245 8.28 -29.31 18.81
CA GLY A 245 9.06 -28.99 20.00
C GLY A 245 8.21 -28.39 21.12
N HIS A 246 8.86 -27.68 22.07
CA HIS A 246 8.14 -27.06 23.16
C HIS A 246 7.31 -25.87 22.66
N PRO A 247 6.01 -25.76 23.05
CA PRO A 247 5.16 -24.64 22.69
C PRO A 247 5.76 -23.31 23.17
N ARG A 248 5.64 -22.27 22.37
CA ARG A 248 5.98 -20.89 22.76
C ARG A 248 4.70 -20.11 23.00
N LEU A 249 4.64 -19.41 24.11
CA LEU A 249 3.56 -18.47 24.40
C LEU A 249 3.86 -17.12 23.72
N GLU A 250 2.93 -16.65 22.89
CA GLU A 250 2.87 -15.29 22.44
C GLU A 250 1.76 -14.55 23.20
N ALA A 251 2.07 -13.38 23.75
CA ALA A 251 1.15 -12.55 24.50
C ALA A 251 1.28 -11.09 24.09
N TRP A 252 0.14 -10.45 23.82
CA TRP A 252 0.10 -9.01 23.46
C TRP A 252 -1.26 -8.41 23.78
N LYS A 253 -1.33 -7.08 23.82
CA LYS A 253 -2.60 -6.35 23.96
C LYS A 253 -3.47 -6.55 22.72
N HIS A 254 -4.71 -6.97 22.93
CA HIS A 254 -5.67 -7.19 21.84
C HIS A 254 -7.10 -7.13 22.38
N PRO A 255 -7.89 -6.10 22.02
CA PRO A 255 -9.26 -6.03 22.47
C PRO A 255 -10.12 -7.06 21.72
N LEU A 256 -11.04 -7.68 22.43
CA LEU A 256 -12.04 -8.59 21.88
C LEU A 256 -13.33 -7.85 21.53
N PRO A 257 -14.17 -8.41 20.66
CA PRO A 257 -15.52 -7.89 20.42
C PRO A 257 -16.30 -7.81 21.74
N GLY A 258 -16.86 -6.62 22.03
CA GLY A 258 -17.60 -6.37 23.27
C GLY A 258 -16.78 -5.79 24.41
N ASP A 259 -15.44 -5.76 24.34
CA ASP A 259 -14.64 -5.11 25.37
C ASP A 259 -14.96 -3.61 25.46
N ALA A 260 -15.08 -3.09 26.66
CA ALA A 260 -15.27 -1.65 26.89
C ALA A 260 -13.97 -0.88 26.59
N GLU A 261 -12.84 -1.45 26.97
CA GLU A 261 -11.52 -0.83 26.81
C GLU A 261 -10.85 -1.32 25.52
N ILE A 262 -10.56 -0.38 24.63
CA ILE A 262 -9.77 -0.61 23.41
C ILE A 262 -8.64 0.42 23.34
N PHE A 263 -7.72 0.26 22.39
CA PHE A 263 -6.70 1.27 22.14
C PHE A 263 -7.34 2.63 21.83
N THR A 264 -6.88 3.67 22.51
CA THR A 264 -7.24 5.05 22.22
C THR A 264 -5.98 5.87 21.98
N ILE A 265 -6.11 6.98 21.25
CA ILE A 265 -5.02 7.91 20.99
C ILE A 265 -5.42 9.35 21.35
N GLU A 266 -4.46 10.08 21.87
CA GLU A 266 -4.50 11.54 21.98
C GLU A 266 -3.60 12.13 20.89
N ARG A 267 -4.17 12.82 19.93
CA ARG A 267 -3.40 13.41 18.81
C ARG A 267 -2.58 14.59 19.32
N VAL A 268 -1.34 14.67 18.87
CA VAL A 268 -0.39 15.73 19.27
C VAL A 268 0.33 16.29 18.06
N ILE A 269 0.71 17.56 18.17
CA ILE A 269 1.65 18.23 17.26
C ILE A 269 2.87 18.65 18.09
N ILE A 270 4.05 18.17 17.69
CA ILE A 270 5.30 18.46 18.36
C ILE A 270 6.04 19.51 17.54
N HIS A 271 6.29 20.67 18.15
CA HIS A 271 7.12 21.73 17.59
C HIS A 271 8.57 21.46 17.92
N LEU A 272 9.41 21.48 16.91
CA LEU A 272 10.87 21.31 17.06
C LEU A 272 11.52 22.65 17.45
N GLY A 273 12.71 22.58 18.01
CA GLY A 273 13.51 23.72 18.45
C GLY A 273 14.43 23.31 19.59
N ASN A 274 15.15 24.27 20.18
CA ASN A 274 16.02 23.99 21.33
C ASN A 274 15.26 23.47 22.55
N GLN A 275 13.99 23.83 22.66
CA GLN A 275 13.05 23.30 23.65
C GLN A 275 11.82 22.81 22.93
N PRO A 276 11.72 21.51 22.64
CA PRO A 276 10.56 20.95 21.93
C PRO A 276 9.27 21.14 22.75
N LYS A 277 8.19 21.46 22.05
CA LYS A 277 6.88 21.70 22.67
C LYS A 277 5.83 20.77 22.12
N THR A 278 5.22 19.94 22.95
CA THR A 278 4.08 19.12 22.59
C THR A 278 2.78 19.88 22.77
N VAL A 279 2.00 20.00 21.70
CA VAL A 279 0.66 20.57 21.68
C VAL A 279 -0.36 19.47 21.50
N ARG A 280 -1.11 19.13 22.57
CA ARG A 280 -2.22 18.19 22.50
C ARG A 280 -3.40 18.82 21.79
N LEU A 281 -4.04 18.10 20.87
CA LEU A 281 -5.24 18.58 20.20
C LEU A 281 -6.41 18.59 21.18
N LYS A 282 -7.19 19.68 21.16
CA LYS A 282 -8.34 19.91 22.07
C LYS A 282 -9.58 19.21 21.52
N MET A 283 -9.60 17.89 21.68
CA MET A 283 -10.66 16.99 21.23
C MET A 283 -10.73 15.75 22.13
N GLU A 284 -11.79 14.98 22.03
CA GLU A 284 -11.90 13.66 22.65
C GLU A 284 -10.87 12.69 22.03
N LYS A 285 -10.50 11.66 22.78
CA LYS A 285 -9.59 10.61 22.29
C LYS A 285 -10.20 9.87 21.10
N ASP A 286 -9.39 9.60 20.11
CA ASP A 286 -9.78 8.72 18.99
C ASP A 286 -9.58 7.25 19.34
N PHE A 287 -10.37 6.39 18.71
CA PHE A 287 -10.15 4.95 18.75
C PHE A 287 -9.06 4.55 17.75
N GLN A 288 -8.21 3.59 18.13
CA GLN A 288 -7.26 2.95 17.24
C GLN A 288 -7.52 1.46 17.16
N ARG A 289 -7.55 0.92 15.96
CA ARG A 289 -7.78 -0.51 15.72
C ARG A 289 -6.68 -1.04 14.81
N GLY A 290 -6.05 -2.10 15.19
CA GLY A 290 -5.02 -2.74 14.38
C GLY A 290 -5.59 -3.61 13.26
N THR A 291 -6.41 -3.04 12.39
CA THR A 291 -7.04 -3.71 11.25
C THR A 291 -6.62 -3.08 9.93
N THR A 292 -6.96 -3.72 8.80
CA THR A 292 -6.69 -3.17 7.47
C THR A 292 -7.52 -1.92 7.15
N THR A 293 -8.55 -1.65 7.92
CA THR A 293 -9.42 -0.48 7.80
C THR A 293 -9.17 0.56 8.90
N ASP A 294 -8.03 0.46 9.59
CA ASP A 294 -7.60 1.48 10.54
C ASP A 294 -7.23 2.75 9.78
N HIS A 295 -7.79 3.87 10.17
CA HIS A 295 -7.54 5.19 9.61
C HIS A 295 -6.49 6.00 10.42
N ILE A 296 -5.79 5.37 11.35
CA ILE A 296 -4.75 6.01 12.15
C ILE A 296 -3.36 5.57 11.69
N ALA A 297 -3.12 4.26 11.65
CA ALA A 297 -1.79 3.74 11.39
C ALA A 297 -1.80 2.67 10.30
N GLY A 298 -1.05 2.89 9.23
CA GLY A 298 -0.80 1.92 8.18
C GLY A 298 0.14 0.80 8.62
N ARG A 299 0.20 -0.26 7.81
CA ARG A 299 1.08 -1.41 8.06
C ARG A 299 2.57 -1.06 7.97
N ASN A 300 2.90 0.00 7.21
CA ASN A 300 4.27 0.51 7.02
C ASN A 300 4.57 1.72 7.93
N ASN A 301 3.84 1.85 9.03
CA ASN A 301 3.98 2.96 9.98
C ASN A 301 3.59 4.35 9.41
N GLU A 302 2.75 4.40 8.37
CA GLU A 302 2.22 5.67 7.91
C GLU A 302 1.14 6.19 8.88
N LEU A 303 1.12 7.50 9.16
CA LEU A 303 -0.03 8.16 9.77
C LEU A 303 -1.07 8.42 8.68
N LEU A 304 -2.13 7.62 8.70
CA LEU A 304 -3.21 7.65 7.72
C LEU A 304 -4.22 8.75 7.98
N ASP A 305 -5.05 9.03 6.99
CA ASP A 305 -6.15 10.01 7.07
C ASP A 305 -5.72 11.34 7.70
N ALA A 306 -4.58 11.85 7.26
CA ALA A 306 -3.93 13.01 7.84
C ALA A 306 -3.22 13.86 6.78
N GLN A 307 -3.40 15.18 6.83
CA GLN A 307 -2.86 16.11 5.84
C GLN A 307 -2.42 17.42 6.48
N TRP A 308 -1.19 17.87 6.20
CA TRP A 308 -0.75 19.23 6.48
C TRP A 308 -1.18 20.20 5.37
N ASN A 309 -1.43 21.47 5.72
CA ASN A 309 -1.40 22.52 4.72
C ASN A 309 0.06 22.83 4.33
N LYS A 310 0.28 23.47 3.17
CA LYS A 310 1.63 23.79 2.65
C LYS A 310 2.51 24.59 3.63
N LYS A 311 1.90 25.38 4.51
CA LYS A 311 2.61 26.20 5.50
C LYS A 311 2.91 25.46 6.82
N GLY A 312 2.44 24.23 7.02
CA GLY A 312 2.57 23.50 8.29
C GLY A 312 1.89 24.18 9.48
N THR A 313 0.86 24.99 9.26
CA THR A 313 0.11 25.72 10.30
C THR A 313 -1.23 25.11 10.63
N LYS A 314 -1.78 24.29 9.73
CA LYS A 314 -3.04 23.57 9.88
C LYS A 314 -2.83 22.09 9.56
N PHE A 315 -3.47 21.25 10.35
CA PHE A 315 -3.43 19.80 10.20
C PHE A 315 -4.85 19.25 10.09
N ALA A 316 -5.21 18.73 8.92
CA ALA A 316 -6.49 18.07 8.69
C ALA A 316 -6.35 16.57 8.96
N PHE A 317 -7.38 15.97 9.53
CA PHE A 317 -7.43 14.53 9.79
C PHE A 317 -8.87 14.03 9.88
N VAL A 318 -9.05 12.72 9.68
CA VAL A 318 -10.33 12.05 9.86
C VAL A 318 -10.28 11.20 11.11
N SER A 319 -11.32 11.28 11.94
CA SER A 319 -11.60 10.39 13.06
C SER A 319 -12.78 9.49 12.69
N SER A 320 -12.79 8.25 13.18
CA SER A 320 -13.89 7.32 12.93
C SER A 320 -14.38 6.73 14.25
N SER A 321 -15.69 6.50 14.35
CA SER A 321 -16.25 5.79 15.49
C SER A 321 -15.82 4.32 15.51
N ARG A 322 -15.87 3.69 16.70
CA ARG A 322 -15.48 2.28 16.88
C ARG A 322 -16.25 1.33 15.96
N ASP A 323 -17.53 1.61 15.70
CA ASP A 323 -18.43 0.82 14.86
C ASP A 323 -18.38 1.20 13.38
N HIS A 324 -17.49 2.12 12.98
CA HIS A 324 -17.38 2.67 11.62
C HIS A 324 -18.66 3.31 11.05
N LYS A 325 -19.54 3.79 11.89
CA LYS A 325 -20.74 4.48 11.43
C LYS A 325 -20.58 5.98 11.29
N ILE A 326 -19.51 6.52 11.83
CA ILE A 326 -19.22 7.96 11.80
C ILE A 326 -17.80 8.16 11.30
N ALA A 327 -17.64 8.97 10.25
CA ALA A 327 -16.37 9.54 9.83
C ALA A 327 -16.43 11.06 10.00
N HIS A 328 -15.39 11.66 10.61
CA HIS A 328 -15.38 13.04 11.01
C HIS A 328 -14.11 13.75 10.55
N LEU A 329 -14.20 14.54 9.48
CA LEU A 329 -13.13 15.42 9.03
C LEU A 329 -13.00 16.62 9.95
N GLN A 330 -11.81 16.85 10.44
CA GLN A 330 -11.47 17.91 11.39
C GLN A 330 -10.19 18.63 10.96
N ILE A 331 -10.01 19.88 11.38
CA ILE A 331 -8.78 20.63 11.17
C ILE A 331 -8.30 21.21 12.50
N ALA A 332 -7.05 20.91 12.84
CA ALA A 332 -6.37 21.47 13.99
C ALA A 332 -5.52 22.69 13.59
N ASP A 333 -5.50 23.71 14.43
CA ASP A 333 -4.49 24.75 14.45
C ASP A 333 -3.23 24.20 15.12
N ALA A 334 -2.12 24.18 14.40
CA ALA A 334 -0.88 23.56 14.87
C ALA A 334 -0.26 24.27 16.09
N GLN A 335 -0.49 25.57 16.27
CA GLN A 335 0.09 26.36 17.35
C GLN A 335 -0.69 26.22 18.66
N THR A 336 -2.01 26.15 18.57
CA THR A 336 -2.90 26.23 19.75
C THR A 336 -3.52 24.87 20.13
N GLY A 337 -3.50 23.91 19.20
CA GLY A 337 -4.19 22.63 19.32
C GLY A 337 -5.72 22.74 19.22
N ALA A 338 -6.26 23.93 18.88
CA ALA A 338 -7.70 24.10 18.69
C ALA A 338 -8.17 23.30 17.47
N VAL A 339 -9.24 22.52 17.62
CA VAL A 339 -9.81 21.65 16.59
C VAL A 339 -11.14 22.20 16.12
N THR A 340 -11.30 22.29 14.80
CA THR A 340 -12.54 22.70 14.16
C THR A 340 -13.13 21.51 13.39
N SER A 341 -14.40 21.19 13.69
CA SER A 341 -15.19 20.22 12.92
C SER A 341 -15.49 20.77 11.54
N ILE A 342 -15.17 20.03 10.48
CA ILE A 342 -15.40 20.42 9.08
C ILE A 342 -16.60 19.66 8.52
N HIS A 343 -16.54 18.32 8.50
CA HIS A 343 -17.58 17.49 7.92
C HIS A 343 -17.77 16.23 8.75
N LYS A 344 -19.02 15.80 8.92
CA LYS A 344 -19.36 14.58 9.62
C LYS A 344 -20.29 13.74 8.74
N GLU A 345 -19.82 12.58 8.33
CA GLU A 345 -20.61 11.56 7.65
C GLU A 345 -21.15 10.58 8.69
N VAL A 346 -22.46 10.28 8.62
CA VAL A 346 -23.10 9.30 9.49
C VAL A 346 -23.84 8.32 8.62
N VAL A 347 -23.54 7.03 8.75
CA VAL A 347 -24.14 5.95 7.96
C VAL A 347 -24.83 4.93 8.85
N ALA A 348 -25.85 4.28 8.34
CA ALA A 348 -26.59 3.24 9.07
C ALA A 348 -25.80 1.93 9.17
N THR A 349 -24.94 1.66 8.20
CA THR A 349 -24.21 0.40 8.03
C THR A 349 -22.76 0.55 8.45
N TYR A 350 -21.87 0.83 7.53
CA TYR A 350 -20.43 0.91 7.73
C TYR A 350 -19.85 1.96 6.78
N TYR A 351 -19.10 2.93 7.28
CA TYR A 351 -18.38 3.90 6.46
C TYR A 351 -17.03 3.32 6.03
N GLU A 352 -16.78 3.29 4.74
CA GLU A 352 -15.51 2.88 4.17
C GLU A 352 -15.11 3.87 3.07
N SER A 353 -13.97 4.50 3.20
CA SER A 353 -13.43 5.41 2.16
C SER A 353 -12.48 4.71 1.18
N GLY A 354 -12.25 3.41 1.39
CA GLY A 354 -11.33 2.58 0.62
C GLY A 354 -10.25 1.95 1.52
N VAL A 355 -9.90 0.69 1.26
CA VAL A 355 -8.84 -0.02 1.99
C VAL A 355 -7.48 0.52 1.54
N ASN A 356 -6.71 1.09 2.47
CA ASN A 356 -5.44 1.76 2.20
C ASN A 356 -5.55 2.92 1.18
N ALA A 357 -6.71 3.60 1.13
CA ALA A 357 -6.95 4.73 0.25
C ALA A 357 -7.52 5.91 1.04
N GLU A 358 -6.91 7.07 0.88
CA GLU A 358 -7.44 8.34 1.38
C GLU A 358 -8.26 9.00 0.25
N ASN A 359 -9.59 8.77 0.24
CA ASN A 359 -10.48 9.32 -0.78
C ASN A 359 -11.07 10.68 -0.38
N TRP A 360 -10.27 11.48 0.30
CA TRP A 360 -10.60 12.85 0.64
C TRP A 360 -9.38 13.76 0.51
N LYS A 361 -9.61 15.07 0.40
CA LYS A 361 -8.55 16.08 0.33
C LYS A 361 -9.08 17.43 0.78
N VAL A 362 -8.34 18.14 1.65
CA VAL A 362 -8.59 19.55 1.94
C VAL A 362 -7.72 20.39 1.01
N LEU A 363 -8.38 21.20 0.21
CA LEU A 363 -7.79 22.16 -0.74
C LEU A 363 -7.71 23.51 -0.03
N PHE A 364 -6.68 23.69 0.81
CA PHE A 364 -6.55 24.86 1.69
C PHE A 364 -6.47 26.19 0.93
N ASP A 365 -5.86 26.19 -0.25
CA ASP A 365 -5.63 27.39 -1.05
C ASP A 365 -6.93 27.90 -1.70
N SER A 366 -7.83 26.99 -2.11
CA SER A 366 -9.13 27.32 -2.70
C SER A 366 -10.30 27.34 -1.69
N ASN A 367 -10.04 27.04 -0.41
CA ASN A 367 -11.06 26.87 0.64
C ASN A 367 -12.15 25.86 0.30
N GLU A 368 -11.75 24.70 -0.20
CA GLU A 368 -12.63 23.60 -0.58
C GLU A 368 -12.16 22.30 0.05
N PHE A 369 -13.01 21.28 0.03
CA PHE A 369 -12.57 19.91 0.28
C PHE A 369 -13.33 18.91 -0.58
N ILE A 370 -12.63 17.85 -0.96
CA ILE A 370 -13.16 16.69 -1.65
C ILE A 370 -13.45 15.62 -0.59
N TRP A 371 -14.63 15.03 -0.67
CA TRP A 371 -15.07 14.00 0.26
C TRP A 371 -15.69 12.82 -0.49
N TYR A 372 -15.36 11.59 -0.04
CA TYR A 372 -15.98 10.36 -0.51
C TYR A 372 -17.23 10.04 0.32
N SER A 373 -18.31 9.64 -0.33
CA SER A 373 -19.54 9.23 0.34
C SER A 373 -20.32 8.23 -0.48
N GLU A 374 -20.92 7.24 0.18
CA GLU A 374 -21.82 6.23 -0.38
C GLU A 374 -23.30 6.58 -0.18
N LYS A 375 -23.63 7.83 0.12
CA LYS A 375 -25.02 8.31 0.41
C LYS A 375 -26.03 8.12 -0.72
N THR A 376 -25.57 7.67 -1.90
CA THR A 376 -26.43 7.38 -3.06
C THR A 376 -26.33 5.90 -3.46
N ASP A 377 -26.01 5.01 -2.52
CA ASP A 377 -25.77 3.56 -2.68
C ASP A 377 -24.52 3.22 -3.52
N TRP A 378 -23.83 4.22 -4.06
CA TRP A 378 -22.59 4.11 -4.79
C TRP A 378 -21.54 5.06 -4.21
N GLY A 379 -20.29 4.61 -4.18
CA GLY A 379 -19.17 5.41 -3.67
C GLY A 379 -18.73 6.49 -4.66
N HIS A 380 -18.97 7.75 -4.30
CA HIS A 380 -18.72 8.90 -5.15
C HIS A 380 -17.93 10.01 -4.45
N LEU A 381 -17.36 10.89 -5.26
CA LEU A 381 -16.65 12.10 -4.82
C LEU A 381 -17.57 13.32 -4.88
N TYR A 382 -17.46 14.14 -3.86
CA TYR A 382 -18.23 15.37 -3.68
C TYR A 382 -17.30 16.54 -3.36
N LEU A 383 -17.61 17.72 -3.90
CA LEU A 383 -16.89 18.97 -3.61
C LEU A 383 -17.70 19.81 -2.62
N TYR A 384 -17.06 20.28 -1.58
CA TYR A 384 -17.65 21.13 -0.55
C TYR A 384 -16.85 22.41 -0.39
N ASP A 385 -17.51 23.46 0.07
CA ASP A 385 -16.89 24.71 0.54
C ASP A 385 -16.38 24.50 1.98
N LEU A 386 -15.11 24.84 2.23
CA LEU A 386 -14.47 24.59 3.52
C LEU A 386 -14.97 25.55 4.62
N LYS A 387 -15.35 26.77 4.26
CA LYS A 387 -15.79 27.80 5.21
C LYS A 387 -17.25 27.62 5.60
N THR A 388 -18.11 27.46 4.62
CA THR A 388 -19.56 27.30 4.82
C THR A 388 -19.96 25.87 5.11
N LYS A 389 -19.09 24.90 4.79
CA LYS A 389 -19.33 23.46 4.87
C LYS A 389 -20.44 22.96 3.95
N ALA A 390 -20.90 23.79 3.04
CA ALA A 390 -21.97 23.46 2.09
C ALA A 390 -21.44 22.60 0.94
N LEU A 391 -22.27 21.66 0.49
CA LEU A 391 -22.03 20.92 -0.74
C LEU A 391 -22.06 21.90 -1.93
N LYS A 392 -20.99 21.93 -2.73
CA LYS A 392 -20.93 22.68 -3.98
C LYS A 392 -21.52 21.88 -5.13
N ASN A 393 -21.01 20.67 -5.35
CA ASN A 393 -21.50 19.76 -6.37
C ASN A 393 -21.05 18.30 -6.14
N LYS A 394 -21.70 17.36 -6.85
CA LYS A 394 -21.18 16.02 -7.06
C LYS A 394 -20.08 16.08 -8.12
N ILE A 395 -18.93 15.46 -7.85
CA ILE A 395 -17.83 15.33 -8.83
C ILE A 395 -18.06 14.11 -9.70
N THR A 396 -18.46 12.98 -9.08
CA THR A 396 -18.82 11.75 -9.79
C THR A 396 -20.23 11.32 -9.48
N SER A 397 -20.90 10.62 -10.41
CA SER A 397 -22.25 10.10 -10.23
C SER A 397 -22.54 9.00 -11.24
N GLY A 398 -23.50 8.14 -10.94
CA GLY A 398 -23.91 7.00 -11.79
C GLY A 398 -23.79 5.67 -11.04
N ASP A 399 -24.04 4.57 -11.75
CA ASP A 399 -24.07 3.22 -11.18
C ASP A 399 -22.67 2.58 -11.23
N PHE A 400 -21.74 3.13 -10.47
CA PHE A 400 -20.37 2.64 -10.34
C PHE A 400 -19.74 3.13 -9.02
N ILE A 401 -18.64 2.49 -8.61
CA ILE A 401 -17.92 2.86 -7.38
C ILE A 401 -16.55 3.46 -7.69
N VAL A 402 -16.25 4.62 -7.13
CA VAL A 402 -14.90 5.16 -7.04
C VAL A 402 -14.12 4.33 -6.03
N LYS A 403 -12.98 3.76 -6.43
CA LYS A 403 -12.14 2.93 -5.55
C LYS A 403 -11.03 3.74 -4.88
N GLN A 404 -10.31 4.55 -5.66
CA GLN A 404 -9.16 5.29 -5.15
C GLN A 404 -8.92 6.58 -5.95
N ILE A 405 -8.71 7.70 -5.24
CA ILE A 405 -8.10 8.90 -5.82
C ILE A 405 -6.63 8.61 -6.05
N LYS A 406 -6.20 8.70 -7.31
CA LYS A 406 -4.81 8.46 -7.71
C LYS A 406 -3.98 9.73 -7.62
N SER A 407 -4.53 10.84 -8.08
CA SER A 407 -3.91 12.15 -8.04
C SER A 407 -4.94 13.26 -8.16
N ILE A 408 -4.61 14.44 -7.66
CA ILE A 408 -5.42 15.66 -7.76
C ILE A 408 -4.55 16.76 -8.34
N ASP A 409 -4.89 17.22 -9.52
CA ASP A 409 -4.34 18.41 -10.16
C ASP A 409 -5.13 19.63 -9.67
N GLU A 410 -4.61 20.29 -8.65
CA GLU A 410 -5.27 21.46 -8.05
C GLU A 410 -5.25 22.68 -9.00
N GLU A 411 -4.23 22.79 -9.87
CA GLU A 411 -4.06 23.89 -10.82
C GLU A 411 -5.11 23.84 -11.92
N ASN A 412 -5.25 22.67 -12.57
CA ASN A 412 -6.23 22.45 -13.63
C ASN A 412 -7.59 21.96 -13.10
N ARG A 413 -7.72 21.82 -11.78
CA ARG A 413 -8.94 21.37 -11.10
C ARG A 413 -9.47 20.03 -11.63
N GLN A 414 -8.60 19.04 -11.70
CA GLN A 414 -8.90 17.70 -12.18
C GLN A 414 -8.57 16.63 -11.14
N ILE A 415 -9.31 15.55 -11.14
CA ILE A 415 -9.08 14.37 -10.31
C ILE A 415 -8.82 13.18 -11.23
N TYR A 416 -7.76 12.45 -10.94
CA TYR A 416 -7.42 11.16 -11.54
C TYR A 416 -7.73 10.07 -10.51
N PHE A 417 -8.55 9.09 -10.89
CA PHE A 417 -9.04 8.10 -9.94
C PHE A 417 -9.29 6.76 -10.60
N SER A 418 -9.37 5.70 -9.81
CA SER A 418 -9.81 4.40 -10.26
C SER A 418 -11.25 4.12 -9.85
N ALA A 419 -11.96 3.39 -10.69
CA ALA A 419 -13.33 2.97 -10.42
C ALA A 419 -13.61 1.58 -11.00
N GLY A 420 -14.69 0.94 -10.50
CA GLY A 420 -15.20 -0.33 -11.00
C GLY A 420 -16.70 -0.26 -11.21
N GLY A 421 -17.22 -1.14 -12.08
CA GLY A 421 -18.64 -1.26 -12.38
C GLY A 421 -19.19 -0.27 -13.40
N LYS A 422 -18.36 0.63 -13.96
CA LYS A 422 -18.82 1.60 -14.96
C LYS A 422 -18.77 1.07 -16.38
N GLU A 423 -17.78 0.26 -16.69
CA GLU A 423 -17.63 -0.34 -18.02
C GLU A 423 -18.37 -1.68 -18.09
N ASP A 424 -18.84 -2.04 -19.28
CA ASP A 424 -19.52 -3.32 -19.52
C ASP A 424 -18.64 -4.53 -19.18
N GLY A 425 -19.23 -5.61 -18.71
CA GLY A 425 -18.56 -6.87 -18.41
C GLY A 425 -18.34 -7.10 -16.92
N ASN A 426 -17.12 -7.47 -16.52
CA ASN A 426 -16.82 -7.80 -15.14
C ASN A 426 -16.73 -6.53 -14.26
N PRO A 427 -17.64 -6.31 -13.30
CA PRO A 427 -17.67 -5.09 -12.46
C PRO A 427 -16.48 -4.99 -11.50
N TYR A 428 -15.75 -6.07 -11.30
CA TYR A 428 -14.53 -6.08 -10.45
C TYR A 428 -13.30 -5.55 -11.18
N HIS A 429 -13.34 -5.39 -12.51
CA HIS A 429 -12.25 -4.75 -13.23
C HIS A 429 -12.06 -3.32 -12.75
N ASN A 430 -10.80 -2.90 -12.72
CA ASN A 430 -10.38 -1.58 -12.23
C ASN A 430 -9.96 -0.74 -13.43
N TYR A 431 -10.68 0.35 -13.69
CA TYR A 431 -10.39 1.30 -14.75
C TYR A 431 -9.96 2.64 -14.16
N TYR A 432 -9.23 3.43 -14.93
CA TYR A 432 -8.78 4.76 -14.52
C TYR A 432 -9.47 5.85 -15.33
N TYR A 433 -9.85 6.90 -14.63
CA TYR A 433 -10.60 8.02 -15.18
C TYR A 433 -9.99 9.34 -14.74
N LYS A 434 -10.33 10.40 -15.48
CA LYS A 434 -10.20 11.77 -15.01
C LYS A 434 -11.54 12.48 -15.10
N VAL A 435 -11.72 13.49 -14.23
CA VAL A 435 -12.92 14.34 -14.18
C VAL A 435 -12.53 15.69 -13.62
N ASN A 436 -13.20 16.75 -14.07
CA ASN A 436 -13.06 18.07 -13.46
C ASN A 436 -13.76 18.14 -12.09
N PHE A 437 -13.37 19.06 -11.23
CA PHE A 437 -14.00 19.26 -9.91
C PHE A 437 -15.50 19.57 -9.99
N ASP A 438 -15.97 20.16 -11.09
CA ASP A 438 -17.39 20.44 -11.34
C ASP A 438 -18.16 19.22 -11.89
N GLY A 439 -17.49 18.11 -12.11
CA GLY A 439 -18.05 16.88 -12.68
C GLY A 439 -18.06 16.83 -14.21
N ALA A 440 -17.61 17.88 -14.89
CA ALA A 440 -17.49 17.89 -16.35
C ALA A 440 -16.25 17.12 -16.85
N ASN A 441 -16.21 16.83 -18.15
CA ASN A 441 -15.09 16.18 -18.84
C ASN A 441 -14.66 14.83 -18.25
N PHE A 442 -15.66 14.04 -17.84
CA PHE A 442 -15.42 12.66 -17.38
C PHE A 442 -14.85 11.82 -18.54
N THR A 443 -13.61 11.35 -18.39
CA THR A 443 -12.87 10.66 -19.45
C THR A 443 -12.33 9.33 -18.94
N ASN A 444 -12.57 8.23 -19.68
CA ASN A 444 -11.91 6.95 -19.45
C ASN A 444 -10.49 7.00 -20.00
N LEU A 445 -9.48 6.83 -19.14
CA LEU A 445 -8.06 6.84 -19.51
C LEU A 445 -7.53 5.46 -19.91
N THR A 446 -8.28 4.40 -19.58
CA THR A 446 -7.85 3.00 -19.79
C THR A 446 -8.97 2.18 -20.44
N PRO A 447 -9.33 2.45 -21.72
CA PRO A 447 -10.52 1.89 -22.35
C PRO A 447 -10.40 0.40 -22.75
N SER A 448 -9.22 -0.23 -22.61
CA SER A 448 -9.04 -1.66 -22.91
C SER A 448 -9.76 -2.52 -21.86
N LYS A 449 -10.27 -3.69 -22.26
CA LYS A 449 -10.91 -4.62 -21.32
C LYS A 449 -9.88 -5.21 -20.35
N GLY A 450 -10.17 -5.17 -19.05
CA GLY A 450 -9.34 -5.80 -18.02
C GLY A 450 -9.22 -4.98 -16.74
N THR A 451 -8.42 -5.48 -15.82
CA THR A 451 -7.99 -4.75 -14.63
C THR A 451 -6.71 -3.99 -14.93
N HIS A 452 -6.71 -2.70 -14.70
CA HIS A 452 -5.64 -1.78 -15.02
C HIS A 452 -4.81 -1.38 -13.80
N SER A 453 -3.53 -1.10 -14.05
CA SER A 453 -2.62 -0.40 -13.14
C SER A 453 -1.88 0.67 -13.94
N VAL A 454 -1.85 1.91 -13.42
CA VAL A 454 -1.28 3.03 -14.15
C VAL A 454 -0.15 3.75 -13.39
N THR A 455 0.84 4.22 -14.15
CA THR A 455 1.80 5.24 -13.72
C THR A 455 1.54 6.49 -14.56
N ILE A 456 1.32 7.63 -13.90
CA ILE A 456 0.99 8.91 -14.56
C ILE A 456 2.22 9.81 -14.50
N SER A 457 2.51 10.54 -15.59
CA SER A 457 3.57 11.56 -15.61
C SER A 457 3.21 12.76 -14.72
N ASP A 458 4.23 13.47 -14.22
CA ASP A 458 4.05 14.61 -13.32
C ASP A 458 3.18 15.73 -13.92
N ASP A 459 3.20 15.88 -15.25
CA ASP A 459 2.40 16.86 -16.00
C ASP A 459 1.06 16.32 -16.52
N TYR A 460 0.71 15.08 -16.13
CA TYR A 460 -0.53 14.39 -16.53
C TYR A 460 -0.70 14.16 -18.05
N SER A 461 0.34 14.39 -18.86
CA SER A 461 0.27 14.25 -20.31
C SER A 461 0.37 12.82 -20.80
N LEU A 462 0.97 11.93 -20.02
CA LEU A 462 1.25 10.54 -20.36
C LEU A 462 0.88 9.56 -19.25
N LEU A 463 0.52 8.34 -19.65
CA LEU A 463 0.24 7.22 -18.77
C LEU A 463 0.90 5.94 -19.27
N VAL A 464 1.57 5.21 -18.39
CA VAL A 464 1.88 3.80 -18.60
C VAL A 464 0.70 3.00 -18.07
N ASP A 465 0.05 2.24 -18.93
CA ASP A 465 -1.12 1.43 -18.59
C ASP A 465 -0.80 -0.05 -18.77
N THR A 466 -0.81 -0.79 -17.67
CA THR A 466 -0.69 -2.26 -17.67
C THR A 466 -2.04 -2.86 -17.33
N TYR A 467 -2.56 -3.72 -18.21
CA TYR A 467 -3.86 -4.36 -18.01
C TYR A 467 -3.83 -5.86 -18.33
N SER A 468 -4.68 -6.59 -17.66
CA SER A 468 -4.88 -8.03 -17.85
C SER A 468 -6.30 -8.44 -17.49
N THR A 469 -6.70 -9.65 -17.93
CA THR A 469 -7.88 -10.34 -17.42
C THR A 469 -7.46 -11.62 -16.69
N THR A 470 -8.41 -12.39 -16.19
CA THR A 470 -8.14 -13.72 -15.62
C THR A 470 -7.63 -14.71 -16.65
N THR A 471 -7.87 -14.47 -17.93
CA THR A 471 -7.55 -15.38 -19.06
C THR A 471 -6.48 -14.81 -20.00
N GLU A 472 -6.21 -13.51 -19.96
CA GLU A 472 -5.25 -12.84 -20.82
C GLU A 472 -4.06 -12.32 -20.01
N PRO A 473 -2.82 -12.58 -20.44
CA PRO A 473 -1.62 -12.11 -19.76
C PRO A 473 -1.52 -10.57 -19.79
N PRO A 474 -0.68 -9.97 -18.92
CA PRO A 474 -0.48 -8.53 -18.90
C PRO A 474 0.02 -7.95 -20.21
N ILE A 475 -0.64 -6.89 -20.64
CA ILE A 475 -0.24 -6.03 -21.76
C ILE A 475 0.06 -4.65 -21.17
N THR A 476 1.18 -4.05 -21.58
CA THR A 476 1.57 -2.71 -21.15
C THR A 476 1.69 -1.79 -22.36
N VAL A 477 1.04 -0.64 -22.29
CA VAL A 477 1.01 0.37 -23.35
C VAL A 477 1.34 1.75 -22.77
N LEU A 478 1.81 2.65 -23.61
CA LEU A 478 1.88 4.08 -23.36
C LEU A 478 0.63 4.75 -23.91
N ARG A 479 -0.03 5.59 -23.10
CA ARG A 479 -1.19 6.40 -23.49
C ARG A 479 -0.91 7.88 -23.30
N ASN A 480 -1.65 8.71 -24.04
CA ASN A 480 -1.70 10.15 -23.78
C ASN A 480 -2.68 10.48 -22.63
N GLY A 481 -2.69 11.73 -22.18
CA GLY A 481 -3.57 12.21 -21.12
C GLY A 481 -5.08 12.20 -21.44
N SER A 482 -5.47 11.76 -22.64
CA SER A 482 -6.87 11.49 -23.03
C SER A 482 -7.20 10.00 -23.04
N GLY A 483 -6.24 9.12 -22.75
CA GLY A 483 -6.42 7.66 -22.77
C GLY A 483 -6.16 6.99 -24.11
N GLU A 484 -5.79 7.73 -25.15
CA GLU A 484 -5.47 7.17 -26.47
C GLU A 484 -4.10 6.47 -26.43
N LYS A 485 -4.03 5.28 -27.03
CA LYS A 485 -2.79 4.51 -27.11
C LYS A 485 -1.80 5.18 -28.05
N ILE A 486 -0.59 5.48 -27.54
CA ILE A 486 0.53 6.02 -28.32
C ILE A 486 1.37 4.88 -28.91
N MET A 487 1.74 3.90 -28.05
CA MET A 487 2.56 2.76 -28.48
C MET A 487 2.39 1.55 -27.56
N ASP A 488 2.74 0.38 -28.07
CA ASP A 488 2.88 -0.84 -27.29
C ASP A 488 4.26 -0.87 -26.60
N LEU A 489 4.26 -1.11 -25.28
CA LEU A 489 5.51 -1.28 -24.53
C LEU A 489 5.90 -2.75 -24.47
N GLU A 490 5.11 -3.59 -23.79
CA GLU A 490 5.39 -5.02 -23.66
C GLU A 490 4.08 -5.83 -23.64
N THR A 491 4.18 -7.08 -24.09
CA THR A 491 3.14 -8.09 -23.86
C THR A 491 3.78 -9.26 -23.11
N ALA A 492 3.21 -9.66 -22.00
CA ALA A 492 3.77 -10.73 -21.20
C ALA A 492 3.75 -12.07 -21.96
N ASP A 493 4.88 -12.77 -21.93
CA ASP A 493 5.06 -14.08 -22.52
C ASP A 493 4.81 -15.17 -21.49
N ILE A 494 3.80 -16.01 -21.71
CA ILE A 494 3.40 -17.14 -20.89
C ILE A 494 3.64 -18.48 -21.59
N SER A 495 4.47 -18.54 -22.63
CA SER A 495 4.72 -19.75 -23.41
C SER A 495 5.30 -20.88 -22.53
N GLU A 496 6.31 -20.59 -21.72
CA GLU A 496 6.90 -21.57 -20.81
C GLU A 496 5.93 -22.02 -19.70
N LEU A 497 5.05 -21.14 -19.25
CA LEU A 497 4.00 -21.51 -18.30
C LEU A 497 3.03 -22.52 -18.93
N LYS A 498 2.66 -22.33 -20.20
CA LYS A 498 1.81 -23.26 -20.97
C LYS A 498 2.49 -24.60 -21.21
N GLU A 499 3.82 -24.64 -21.43
CA GLU A 499 4.61 -25.87 -21.54
C GLU A 499 4.57 -26.71 -20.26
N LYS A 500 4.27 -26.10 -19.10
CA LYS A 500 4.04 -26.77 -17.83
C LYS A 500 2.59 -27.22 -17.62
N ASN A 501 1.79 -27.29 -18.69
CA ASN A 501 0.36 -27.63 -18.66
C ASN A 501 -0.53 -26.66 -17.89
N TRP A 502 -0.06 -25.43 -17.64
CA TRP A 502 -0.93 -24.40 -17.07
C TRP A 502 -2.04 -24.03 -18.07
N GLN A 503 -3.25 -23.91 -17.58
CA GLN A 503 -4.42 -23.46 -18.34
C GLN A 503 -5.04 -22.24 -17.67
N ALA A 504 -5.53 -21.34 -18.48
CA ALA A 504 -6.26 -20.19 -17.98
C ALA A 504 -7.52 -20.61 -17.20
N PRO A 505 -7.87 -19.92 -16.09
CA PRO A 505 -9.11 -20.18 -15.38
C PRO A 505 -10.32 -20.02 -16.29
N VAL A 506 -11.39 -20.79 -16.02
CA VAL A 506 -12.68 -20.61 -16.67
C VAL A 506 -13.48 -19.60 -15.85
N GLU A 507 -13.85 -18.49 -16.46
CA GLU A 507 -14.75 -17.51 -15.84
C GLU A 507 -16.17 -18.10 -15.74
N PHE A 508 -16.83 -17.90 -14.62
CA PHE A 508 -18.24 -18.24 -14.42
C PHE A 508 -18.96 -17.06 -13.74
N SER A 509 -20.22 -16.91 -14.02
CA SER A 509 -21.12 -15.87 -13.48
C SER A 509 -22.34 -16.49 -12.81
#